data_faa0a2da8069f12283c6fb51a44b5995
#
_entry.id   faa0a2da8069f12283c6fb51a44b5995
#
_cell.length_a   1.000
_cell.length_b   1.000
_cell.length_c   1.000
_cell.angle_alpha   90.00
_cell.angle_beta   90.00
_cell.angle_gamma   90.00
#
_symmetry.space_group_name_H-M   'P 1'
#
loop_
_entity.id
_entity.type
_entity.pdbx_description
1 polymer ?
#
loop_
_entity_poly.entity_id
_entity_poly.type
_entity_poly.pdbx_seq_one_letter_code
_entity_poly.pdbx_strand_id
1 'polypeptide(L)'
;MLKMKKLFTLIVFSCLFVLIVAGCGGKKDEAKETNTKQGGVVEQIKKRGKLVVGVKNDTNLFGLKNPSTGQVEGFDIDIAKALAKKILGDEKKLELKEVTSKTRIPMLKNGDIDAIIATMTITEERKKEVEFSDVYFKAGQSLLVKKGSNIKDIDDVKQGVKVLAVKGSTSTNNIRQKSPEATVLEFENYSEAFTALKAGKGDVLTTDNAILYGMAKQDSNYEVVGKIFTDEPYGIAVQKGADDLTKEINSLLKDMKANGEYDKLYEKWIGQKQEK
;
A
#
# COMPACT_ATOMS: atom_id res chain seq x y z
N MET A 1 16.45 -46.06 47.07
CA MET A 1 17.72 -45.92 47.83
C MET A 1 18.31 -44.60 47.41
N LEU A 2 18.65 -43.68 48.10
CA LEU A 2 18.90 -43.25 49.46
C LEU A 2 19.15 -41.76 49.37
N LYS A 3 18.36 -40.96 50.05
CA LYS A 3 18.71 -40.10 51.19
C LYS A 3 19.86 -39.12 50.90
N MET A 4 19.75 -37.86 51.13
CA MET A 4 19.39 -37.04 52.30
C MET A 4 20.32 -35.84 52.25
N LYS A 5 19.87 -34.72 52.49
CA LYS A 5 19.72 -33.89 53.66
C LYS A 5 20.70 -32.68 53.70
N LYS A 6 20.08 -31.54 53.89
CA LYS A 6 20.42 -30.49 54.88
C LYS A 6 21.68 -29.64 54.55
N LEU A 7 21.78 -28.36 54.81
CA LEU A 7 21.33 -27.57 55.96
C LEU A 7 21.66 -26.08 55.74
N PHE A 8 20.75 -25.20 55.99
CA PHE A 8 20.84 -23.92 56.73
C PHE A 8 22.23 -23.24 56.88
N THR A 9 22.31 -21.96 56.53
CA THR A 9 22.81 -20.98 57.53
C THR A 9 22.30 -19.57 57.17
N LEU A 10 21.53 -19.04 58.07
CA LEU A 10 21.03 -17.69 58.26
C LEU A 10 22.16 -16.83 58.85
N ILE A 11 22.44 -15.65 58.31
CA ILE A 11 23.11 -14.60 59.05
C ILE A 11 22.37 -13.30 58.83
N VAL A 12 21.66 -12.90 59.87
CA VAL A 12 21.10 -11.59 60.14
C VAL A 12 22.25 -10.72 60.66
N PHE A 13 22.44 -9.54 60.11
CA PHE A 13 23.08 -8.45 60.86
C PHE A 13 22.34 -7.12 60.62
N SER A 14 21.82 -6.66 61.71
CA SER A 14 21.04 -5.46 61.96
C SER A 14 21.99 -4.28 62.26
N CYS A 15 21.42 -3.09 62.27
CA CYS A 15 21.90 -1.81 62.81
C CYS A 15 22.45 -0.84 61.77
N LEU A 16 22.16 0.45 61.78
CA LEU A 16 21.45 1.35 62.69
C LEU A 16 21.25 2.70 61.98
N PHE A 17 20.10 3.25 62.12
CA PHE A 17 19.67 4.63 62.08
C PHE A 17 20.76 5.74 62.11
N VAL A 18 20.65 6.69 61.13
CA VAL A 18 20.83 8.11 61.43
C VAL A 18 19.91 8.94 60.54
N LEU A 19 18.91 9.54 61.16
CA LEU A 19 18.12 10.66 60.69
C LEU A 19 18.93 11.94 60.76
N ILE A 20 19.06 12.67 59.65
CA ILE A 20 19.33 14.11 59.70
C ILE A 20 18.27 14.78 58.83
N VAL A 21 17.34 15.45 59.55
CA VAL A 21 16.40 16.43 59.03
C VAL A 21 17.09 17.81 59.18
N ALA A 22 17.25 18.50 58.06
CA ALA A 22 17.19 19.95 57.95
C ALA A 22 17.45 20.39 56.52
N GLY A 23 16.53 21.05 55.93
CA GLY A 23 16.66 22.40 55.48
C GLY A 23 15.97 22.66 54.13
N CYS A 24 14.93 23.41 54.15
CA CYS A 24 14.20 24.09 53.08
C CYS A 24 15.07 24.62 51.94
N GLY A 25 14.56 24.51 50.71
CA GLY A 25 15.02 25.27 49.58
C GLY A 25 14.38 24.78 48.29
N GLY A 26 13.17 25.27 47.96
CA GLY A 26 12.48 24.91 46.74
C GLY A 26 13.23 25.33 45.48
N LYS A 27 13.43 24.40 44.59
CA LYS A 27 13.42 24.61 43.14
C LYS A 27 12.75 23.39 42.54
N LYS A 28 11.59 23.60 41.93
CA LYS A 28 11.04 22.67 41.01
C LYS A 28 12.02 22.56 39.85
N ASP A 29 12.84 21.52 39.84
CA ASP A 29 13.46 21.06 38.62
C ASP A 29 12.35 20.40 37.83
N GLU A 30 11.77 21.19 36.92
CA GLU A 30 11.03 20.62 35.78
C GLU A 30 11.98 19.63 35.12
N ALA A 31 11.64 18.35 35.24
CA ALA A 31 12.18 17.32 34.37
C ALA A 31 11.90 17.78 32.94
N LYS A 32 12.91 18.41 32.35
CA LYS A 32 12.96 18.65 30.92
C LYS A 32 12.90 17.26 30.30
N GLU A 33 11.70 16.85 29.88
CA GLU A 33 11.57 15.83 28.88
C GLU A 33 12.47 16.29 27.72
N THR A 34 13.63 15.69 27.62
CA THR A 34 14.45 15.74 26.43
C THR A 34 13.69 14.98 25.36
N ASN A 35 12.70 15.67 24.78
CA ASN A 35 12.12 15.31 23.51
C ASN A 35 13.26 15.43 22.49
N THR A 36 14.11 14.42 22.43
CA THR A 36 15.00 14.23 21.30
C THR A 36 14.07 14.12 20.11
N LYS A 37 13.90 15.22 19.38
CA LYS A 37 13.26 15.25 18.07
C LYS A 37 14.01 14.21 17.24
N GLN A 38 13.48 13.00 17.23
CA GLN A 38 13.85 12.00 16.25
C GLN A 38 13.57 12.67 14.92
N GLY A 39 14.60 12.90 14.10
CA GLY A 39 14.45 13.61 12.83
C GLY A 39 13.29 13.01 12.04
N GLY A 40 12.61 13.81 11.22
CA GLY A 40 11.46 13.37 10.44
C GLY A 40 11.75 12.11 9.62
N VAL A 41 10.71 11.49 9.07
CA VAL A 41 10.84 10.24 8.29
C VAL A 41 11.80 10.42 7.10
N VAL A 42 11.78 11.57 6.45
CA VAL A 42 12.70 11.90 5.36
C VAL A 42 14.16 11.91 5.82
N GLU A 43 14.44 12.42 7.02
CA GLU A 43 15.80 12.39 7.58
C GLU A 43 16.25 10.97 7.90
N GLN A 44 15.37 10.13 8.42
CA GLN A 44 15.65 8.71 8.66
C GLN A 44 15.95 7.96 7.34
N ILE A 45 15.18 8.23 6.27
CA ILE A 45 15.41 7.68 4.93
C ILE A 45 16.79 8.13 4.41
N LYS A 46 17.13 9.43 4.54
CA LYS A 46 18.44 9.97 4.13
C LYS A 46 19.58 9.35 4.92
N LYS A 47 19.45 9.19 6.23
CA LYS A 47 20.46 8.56 7.09
C LYS A 47 20.67 7.09 6.75
N ARG A 48 19.59 6.36 6.45
CA ARG A 48 19.63 4.96 6.01
C ARG A 48 20.22 4.82 4.58
N GLY A 49 20.13 5.86 3.78
CA GLY A 49 20.67 5.90 2.42
C GLY A 49 19.83 5.16 1.38
N LYS A 50 18.60 4.75 1.72
CA LYS A 50 17.66 4.08 0.81
C LYS A 50 16.21 4.39 1.15
N LEU A 51 15.36 4.42 0.10
CA LEU A 51 13.90 4.52 0.19
C LEU A 51 13.31 3.13 -0.08
N VAL A 52 12.47 2.61 0.82
CA VAL A 52 11.82 1.30 0.69
C VAL A 52 10.35 1.51 0.35
N VAL A 53 9.92 1.06 -0.84
CA VAL A 53 8.56 1.28 -1.33
C VAL A 53 7.84 -0.05 -1.56
N GLY A 54 6.64 -0.17 -1.00
CA GLY A 54 5.73 -1.28 -1.28
C GLY A 54 5.02 -1.08 -2.62
N VAL A 55 5.21 -2.02 -3.54
CA VAL A 55 4.67 -1.98 -4.90
C VAL A 55 3.99 -3.29 -5.28
N LYS A 56 3.13 -3.26 -6.29
CA LYS A 56 2.63 -4.48 -6.93
C LYS A 56 3.70 -5.08 -7.84
N ASN A 57 3.69 -6.42 -7.94
CA ASN A 57 4.55 -7.15 -8.88
C ASN A 57 3.75 -7.91 -9.94
N ASP A 58 2.42 -7.86 -9.86
CA ASP A 58 1.47 -8.64 -10.63
C ASP A 58 0.47 -7.78 -11.43
N THR A 59 0.60 -6.47 -11.34
CA THR A 59 -0.38 -5.53 -11.91
C THR A 59 0.22 -4.84 -13.13
N ASN A 60 -0.14 -5.36 -14.32
CA ASN A 60 0.32 -4.78 -15.60
C ASN A 60 -0.01 -3.27 -15.67
N LEU A 61 0.82 -2.50 -16.34
CA LEU A 61 0.83 -1.05 -16.45
C LEU A 61 1.31 -0.31 -15.19
N PHE A 62 1.10 -0.83 -13.97
CA PHE A 62 1.44 -0.16 -12.71
C PHE A 62 2.69 -0.73 -12.03
N GLY A 63 2.73 -2.04 -11.85
CA GLY A 63 3.87 -2.75 -11.27
C GLY A 63 3.80 -4.22 -11.65
N LEU A 64 4.56 -4.60 -12.68
CA LEU A 64 4.65 -5.97 -13.18
C LEU A 64 6.08 -6.45 -13.15
N LYS A 65 6.32 -7.60 -12.54
CA LYS A 65 7.62 -8.26 -12.54
C LYS A 65 7.83 -8.96 -13.89
N ASN A 66 8.88 -8.55 -14.59
CA ASN A 66 9.30 -9.21 -15.82
C ASN A 66 9.94 -10.57 -15.46
N PRO A 67 9.39 -11.71 -15.94
CA PRO A 67 9.87 -13.03 -15.57
C PRO A 67 11.29 -13.32 -16.09
N SER A 68 11.71 -12.68 -17.18
CA SER A 68 13.01 -12.89 -17.80
C SER A 68 14.13 -12.10 -17.13
N THR A 69 13.87 -10.87 -16.69
CA THR A 69 14.85 -9.96 -16.09
C THR A 69 14.75 -9.89 -14.57
N GLY A 70 13.61 -10.30 -14.00
CA GLY A 70 13.28 -10.16 -12.58
C GLY A 70 12.97 -8.71 -12.17
N GLN A 71 13.08 -7.74 -13.08
CA GLN A 71 12.82 -6.33 -12.80
C GLN A 71 11.31 -6.07 -12.72
N VAL A 72 10.93 -5.14 -11.84
CA VAL A 72 9.56 -4.65 -11.75
C VAL A 72 9.47 -3.34 -12.47
N GLU A 73 8.49 -3.21 -13.36
CA GLU A 73 8.28 -2.04 -14.20
C GLU A 73 6.81 -1.60 -14.19
N GLY A 74 6.56 -0.30 -14.39
CA GLY A 74 5.22 0.24 -14.42
C GLY A 74 5.14 1.69 -13.98
N PHE A 75 3.94 2.24 -14.05
CA PHE A 75 3.66 3.64 -13.70
C PHE A 75 4.00 3.95 -12.24
N ASP A 76 3.57 3.08 -11.31
CA ASP A 76 3.87 3.21 -9.88
C ASP A 76 5.38 3.10 -9.60
N ILE A 77 6.08 2.27 -10.38
CA ILE A 77 7.52 2.07 -10.23
C ILE A 77 8.30 3.30 -10.68
N ASP A 78 7.91 3.91 -11.80
CA ASP A 78 8.58 5.13 -12.28
C ASP A 78 8.34 6.32 -11.34
N ILE A 79 7.15 6.43 -10.70
CA ILE A 79 6.90 7.39 -9.62
C ILE A 79 7.80 7.11 -8.41
N ALA A 80 7.96 5.83 -8.01
CA ALA A 80 8.83 5.46 -6.90
C ALA A 80 10.29 5.82 -7.16
N LYS A 81 10.79 5.60 -8.40
CA LYS A 81 12.14 6.02 -8.83
C LYS A 81 12.31 7.54 -8.75
N ALA A 82 11.33 8.30 -9.24
CA ALA A 82 11.35 9.76 -9.16
C ALA A 82 11.38 10.24 -7.70
N LEU A 83 10.65 9.59 -6.80
CA LEU A 83 10.66 9.90 -5.37
C LEU A 83 12.02 9.61 -4.72
N ALA A 84 12.65 8.47 -5.03
CA ALA A 84 13.98 8.15 -4.54
C ALA A 84 15.03 9.15 -5.04
N LYS A 85 14.96 9.52 -6.32
CA LYS A 85 15.82 10.57 -6.90
C LYS A 85 15.63 11.91 -6.20
N LYS A 86 14.38 12.32 -5.91
CA LYS A 86 14.10 13.59 -5.22
C LYS A 86 14.66 13.61 -3.80
N ILE A 87 14.47 12.53 -3.01
CA ILE A 87 14.87 12.48 -1.60
C ILE A 87 16.36 12.19 -1.42
N LEU A 88 16.92 11.29 -2.24
CA LEU A 88 18.27 10.73 -2.05
C LEU A 88 19.27 11.10 -3.15
N GLY A 89 18.83 11.84 -4.17
CA GLY A 89 19.66 12.27 -5.31
C GLY A 89 19.93 11.17 -6.34
N ASP A 90 19.50 9.92 -6.09
CA ASP A 90 19.77 8.77 -6.96
C ASP A 90 18.62 7.78 -6.92
N GLU A 91 18.02 7.47 -8.08
CA GLU A 91 16.95 6.49 -8.21
C GLU A 91 17.37 5.05 -7.85
N LYS A 92 18.67 4.73 -7.95
CA LYS A 92 19.22 3.42 -7.58
C LYS A 92 19.17 3.15 -6.08
N LYS A 93 18.93 4.18 -5.27
CA LYS A 93 18.71 4.06 -3.82
C LYS A 93 17.27 3.65 -3.46
N LEU A 94 16.48 3.23 -4.45
CA LEU A 94 15.16 2.66 -4.28
C LEU A 94 15.26 1.16 -4.02
N GLU A 95 14.61 0.70 -2.95
CA GLU A 95 14.33 -0.71 -2.70
C GLU A 95 12.83 -0.96 -2.87
N LEU A 96 12.48 -1.90 -3.74
CA LEU A 96 11.09 -2.30 -3.96
C LEU A 96 10.75 -3.54 -3.13
N LYS A 97 9.64 -3.49 -2.40
CA LYS A 97 9.08 -4.66 -1.72
C LYS A 97 7.71 -4.98 -2.31
N GLU A 98 7.50 -6.26 -2.60
CA GLU A 98 6.21 -6.73 -3.08
C GLU A 98 5.14 -6.61 -2.00
N VAL A 99 3.99 -6.04 -2.38
CA VAL A 99 2.80 -5.99 -1.53
C VAL A 99 1.56 -6.43 -2.29
N THR A 100 0.62 -7.05 -1.57
CA THR A 100 -0.75 -7.27 -2.04
C THR A 100 -1.67 -6.18 -1.51
N SER A 101 -2.92 -6.15 -1.99
CA SER A 101 -3.92 -5.21 -1.45
C SER A 101 -4.18 -5.43 0.04
N LYS A 102 -4.00 -6.67 0.53
CA LYS A 102 -4.19 -7.07 1.93
C LYS A 102 -2.96 -6.75 2.80
N THR A 103 -1.74 -6.93 2.28
CA THR A 103 -0.51 -6.85 3.09
C THR A 103 0.10 -5.46 3.17
N ARG A 104 -0.20 -4.56 2.22
CA ARG A 104 0.47 -3.24 2.10
C ARG A 104 0.32 -2.36 3.34
N ILE A 105 -0.87 -2.25 3.95
CA ILE A 105 -1.08 -1.43 5.16
C ILE A 105 -0.35 -2.03 6.37
N PRO A 106 -0.50 -3.33 6.71
CA PRO A 106 0.31 -3.95 7.76
C PRO A 106 1.82 -3.73 7.60
N MET A 107 2.39 -3.93 6.39
CA MET A 107 3.81 -3.74 6.15
C MET A 107 4.25 -2.28 6.35
N LEU A 108 3.42 -1.31 5.94
CA LEU A 108 3.69 0.10 6.19
C LEU A 108 3.68 0.41 7.70
N LYS A 109 2.67 -0.05 8.43
CA LYS A 109 2.53 0.19 9.88
C LYS A 109 3.66 -0.44 10.70
N ASN A 110 4.17 -1.58 10.25
CA ASN A 110 5.31 -2.26 10.88
C ASN A 110 6.67 -1.62 10.57
N GLY A 111 6.72 -0.67 9.61
CA GLY A 111 7.98 -0.05 9.19
C GLY A 111 8.80 -0.91 8.21
N ASP A 112 8.21 -1.94 7.63
CA ASP A 112 8.85 -2.77 6.61
C ASP A 112 9.07 -2.00 5.30
N ILE A 113 8.23 -0.98 5.05
CA ILE A 113 8.25 -0.06 3.90
C ILE A 113 8.00 1.36 4.39
N ASP A 114 8.52 2.36 3.68
CA ASP A 114 8.36 3.78 3.98
C ASP A 114 7.11 4.37 3.33
N ALA A 115 6.74 3.85 2.16
CA ALA A 115 5.59 4.28 1.39
C ALA A 115 4.94 3.12 0.64
N ILE A 116 3.65 3.28 0.32
CA ILE A 116 2.90 2.39 -0.58
C ILE A 116 2.61 3.15 -1.87
N ILE A 117 3.16 2.66 -3.00
CA ILE A 117 2.81 3.12 -4.35
C ILE A 117 2.33 1.87 -5.11
N ALA A 118 1.04 1.57 -4.98
CA ALA A 118 0.51 0.24 -5.32
C ALA A 118 -1.00 0.28 -5.63
N THR A 119 -1.42 1.14 -6.59
CA THR A 119 -2.83 1.29 -7.01
C THR A 119 -3.78 1.38 -5.82
N MET A 120 -3.46 2.25 -4.85
CA MET A 120 -4.18 2.30 -3.58
C MET A 120 -5.24 3.40 -3.57
N THR A 121 -6.50 3.02 -3.66
CA THR A 121 -7.63 3.93 -3.51
C THR A 121 -7.62 4.62 -2.16
N ILE A 122 -7.76 5.93 -2.16
CA ILE A 122 -7.98 6.74 -0.96
C ILE A 122 -9.41 6.48 -0.48
N THR A 123 -9.58 5.99 0.75
CA THR A 123 -10.89 5.83 1.39
C THR A 123 -10.86 6.38 2.81
N GLU A 124 -12.00 6.80 3.33
CA GLU A 124 -12.10 7.30 4.71
C GLU A 124 -11.70 6.24 5.75
N GLU A 125 -11.94 4.97 5.46
CA GLU A 125 -11.51 3.87 6.31
C GLU A 125 -9.97 3.78 6.35
N ARG A 126 -9.32 3.79 5.18
CA ARG A 126 -7.86 3.72 5.08
C ARG A 126 -7.17 4.96 5.65
N LYS A 127 -7.78 6.14 5.53
CA LYS A 127 -7.29 7.38 6.17
C LYS A 127 -7.23 7.29 7.69
N LYS A 128 -7.98 6.41 8.33
CA LYS A 128 -7.86 6.18 9.78
C LYS A 128 -6.55 5.47 10.14
N GLU A 129 -5.99 4.68 9.22
CA GLU A 129 -4.82 3.86 9.46
C GLU A 129 -3.52 4.43 8.90
N VAL A 130 -3.58 5.15 7.79
CA VAL A 130 -2.42 5.70 7.07
C VAL A 130 -2.65 7.14 6.66
N GLU A 131 -1.59 7.86 6.28
CA GLU A 131 -1.64 9.16 5.65
C GLU A 131 -1.56 9.00 4.14
N PHE A 132 -2.21 9.89 3.37
CA PHE A 132 -2.20 9.85 1.91
C PHE A 132 -1.64 11.14 1.32
N SER A 133 -0.98 11.00 0.19
CA SER A 133 -0.66 12.10 -0.71
C SER A 133 -1.90 12.66 -1.41
N ASP A 134 -1.70 13.71 -2.19
CA ASP A 134 -2.63 14.12 -3.23
C ASP A 134 -2.88 12.97 -4.22
N VAL A 135 -4.02 13.04 -4.92
CA VAL A 135 -4.39 12.03 -5.94
C VAL A 135 -3.38 12.06 -7.09
N TYR A 136 -2.75 10.89 -7.33
CA TYR A 136 -1.84 10.75 -8.45
C TYR A 136 -2.45 10.03 -9.67
N PHE A 137 -3.55 9.29 -9.49
CA PHE A 137 -4.24 8.60 -10.56
C PHE A 137 -5.75 8.56 -10.28
N LYS A 138 -6.57 8.75 -11.31
CA LYS A 138 -8.03 8.61 -11.22
C LYS A 138 -8.43 7.28 -11.86
N ALA A 139 -9.01 6.40 -11.10
CA ALA A 139 -9.54 5.12 -11.56
C ALA A 139 -11.02 5.00 -11.17
N GLY A 140 -11.64 3.94 -11.64
CA GLY A 140 -12.98 3.54 -11.23
C GLY A 140 -13.21 2.09 -11.61
N GLN A 141 -14.07 1.39 -10.90
CA GLN A 141 -14.27 -0.04 -11.10
C GLN A 141 -15.13 -0.33 -12.34
N SER A 142 -14.80 -1.44 -12.99
CA SER A 142 -15.49 -1.98 -14.14
C SER A 142 -15.40 -3.51 -14.11
N LEU A 143 -15.72 -4.15 -15.20
CA LEU A 143 -15.79 -5.61 -15.32
C LEU A 143 -14.88 -6.11 -16.45
N LEU A 144 -14.18 -7.22 -16.22
CA LEU A 144 -13.42 -7.95 -17.22
C LEU A 144 -14.09 -9.30 -17.47
N VAL A 145 -14.41 -9.58 -18.69
CA VAL A 145 -15.04 -10.83 -19.11
C VAL A 145 -14.30 -11.46 -20.29
N LYS A 146 -14.54 -12.75 -20.52
CA LYS A 146 -14.15 -13.38 -21.78
C LYS A 146 -14.99 -12.80 -22.94
N LYS A 147 -14.38 -12.52 -24.08
CA LYS A 147 -15.09 -12.04 -25.27
C LYS A 147 -16.25 -12.97 -25.63
N GLY A 148 -17.39 -12.37 -25.95
CA GLY A 148 -18.63 -13.11 -26.20
C GLY A 148 -19.44 -13.48 -24.95
N SER A 149 -19.02 -13.04 -23.76
CA SER A 149 -19.83 -13.16 -22.55
C SER A 149 -21.18 -12.45 -22.69
N ASN A 150 -22.21 -12.98 -22.01
CA ASN A 150 -23.50 -12.32 -21.88
C ASN A 150 -23.52 -11.19 -20.88
N ILE A 151 -22.49 -11.08 -20.01
CA ILE A 151 -22.32 -9.98 -19.04
C ILE A 151 -21.76 -8.78 -19.81
N LYS A 152 -22.51 -7.68 -19.86
CA LYS A 152 -22.16 -6.45 -20.57
C LYS A 152 -22.03 -5.25 -19.65
N ASP A 153 -22.67 -5.28 -18.48
CA ASP A 153 -22.62 -4.21 -17.47
C ASP A 153 -22.80 -4.81 -16.07
N ILE A 154 -22.66 -3.96 -15.06
CA ILE A 154 -22.85 -4.31 -13.63
C ILE A 154 -24.27 -4.87 -13.37
N ASP A 155 -25.27 -4.39 -14.12
CA ASP A 155 -26.65 -4.83 -14.01
C ASP A 155 -26.87 -6.30 -14.44
N ASP A 156 -25.94 -6.88 -15.17
CA ASP A 156 -25.96 -8.30 -15.56
C ASP A 156 -25.38 -9.22 -14.49
N VAL A 157 -24.70 -8.64 -13.48
CA VAL A 157 -24.10 -9.39 -12.36
C VAL A 157 -25.18 -9.69 -11.32
N LYS A 158 -25.88 -10.79 -11.50
CA LYS A 158 -27.05 -11.22 -10.71
C LYS A 158 -26.79 -12.56 -10.00
N GLN A 159 -27.84 -13.10 -9.42
CA GLN A 159 -27.82 -14.43 -8.80
C GLN A 159 -27.27 -15.49 -9.78
N GLY A 160 -26.37 -16.33 -9.29
CA GLY A 160 -25.72 -17.38 -10.08
C GLY A 160 -24.42 -16.94 -10.74
N VAL A 161 -24.15 -15.62 -10.88
CA VAL A 161 -22.89 -15.11 -11.42
C VAL A 161 -21.79 -15.23 -10.38
N LYS A 162 -20.62 -15.76 -10.77
CA LYS A 162 -19.42 -15.86 -9.95
C LYS A 162 -18.48 -14.73 -10.32
N VAL A 163 -18.27 -13.79 -9.39
CA VAL A 163 -17.40 -12.64 -9.56
C VAL A 163 -16.07 -12.88 -8.87
N LEU A 164 -14.97 -12.70 -9.58
CA LEU A 164 -13.63 -12.78 -9.02
C LEU A 164 -13.18 -11.38 -8.59
N ALA A 165 -12.61 -11.29 -7.39
CA ALA A 165 -12.06 -10.05 -6.83
C ALA A 165 -10.81 -10.35 -5.98
N VAL A 166 -10.09 -9.32 -5.56
CA VAL A 166 -8.85 -9.47 -4.80
C VAL A 166 -9.06 -9.03 -3.35
N LYS A 167 -8.62 -9.85 -2.41
CA LYS A 167 -8.68 -9.59 -0.97
C LYS A 167 -8.02 -8.26 -0.60
N GLY A 168 -8.69 -7.46 0.23
CA GLY A 168 -8.19 -6.16 0.69
C GLY A 168 -8.27 -5.04 -0.37
N SER A 169 -8.83 -5.32 -1.57
CA SER A 169 -9.23 -4.28 -2.52
C SER A 169 -10.59 -3.69 -2.16
N THR A 170 -10.89 -2.49 -2.63
CA THR A 170 -12.24 -1.89 -2.54
C THR A 170 -13.27 -2.67 -3.34
N SER A 171 -12.81 -3.38 -4.39
CA SER A 171 -13.67 -4.14 -5.32
C SER A 171 -14.50 -5.21 -4.63
N THR A 172 -13.95 -5.89 -3.59
CA THR A 172 -14.70 -6.92 -2.86
C THR A 172 -15.91 -6.36 -2.14
N ASN A 173 -15.77 -5.18 -1.55
CA ASN A 173 -16.87 -4.54 -0.84
C ASN A 173 -17.86 -3.90 -1.82
N ASN A 174 -17.35 -3.22 -2.84
CA ASN A 174 -18.16 -2.53 -3.83
C ASN A 174 -19.05 -3.50 -4.62
N ILE A 175 -18.49 -4.63 -5.05
CA ILE A 175 -19.28 -5.63 -5.78
C ILE A 175 -20.36 -6.28 -4.92
N ARG A 176 -20.07 -6.53 -3.63
CA ARG A 176 -21.08 -7.06 -2.70
C ARG A 176 -22.23 -6.08 -2.45
N GLN A 177 -21.93 -4.77 -2.50
CA GLN A 177 -22.97 -3.74 -2.35
C GLN A 177 -23.80 -3.57 -3.64
N LYS A 178 -23.11 -3.61 -4.81
CA LYS A 178 -23.76 -3.42 -6.12
C LYS A 178 -24.56 -4.65 -6.58
N SER A 179 -24.05 -5.83 -6.28
CA SER A 179 -24.61 -7.12 -6.72
C SER A 179 -24.64 -8.12 -5.57
N PRO A 180 -25.49 -7.90 -4.56
CA PRO A 180 -25.49 -8.70 -3.32
C PRO A 180 -25.86 -10.17 -3.55
N GLU A 181 -26.52 -10.48 -4.65
CA GLU A 181 -26.93 -11.84 -5.01
C GLU A 181 -25.83 -12.64 -5.73
N ALA A 182 -24.76 -11.98 -6.19
CA ALA A 182 -23.67 -12.64 -6.87
C ALA A 182 -22.74 -13.37 -5.89
N THR A 183 -22.12 -14.45 -6.36
CA THR A 183 -21.10 -15.16 -5.57
C THR A 183 -19.74 -14.53 -5.79
N VAL A 184 -19.13 -13.95 -4.74
CA VAL A 184 -17.80 -13.32 -4.82
C VAL A 184 -16.73 -14.31 -4.38
N LEU A 185 -15.81 -14.61 -5.31
CA LEU A 185 -14.62 -15.44 -5.09
C LEU A 185 -13.40 -14.52 -4.93
N GLU A 186 -12.72 -14.63 -3.79
CA GLU A 186 -11.60 -13.76 -3.44
C GLU A 186 -10.26 -14.46 -3.59
N PHE A 187 -9.31 -13.78 -4.26
CA PHE A 187 -7.96 -14.23 -4.53
C PHE A 187 -6.93 -13.36 -3.78
N GLU A 188 -5.72 -13.85 -3.58
CA GLU A 188 -4.68 -13.10 -2.86
C GLU A 188 -4.11 -11.95 -3.70
N ASN A 189 -4.07 -12.11 -5.03
CA ASN A 189 -3.50 -11.12 -5.94
C ASN A 189 -4.20 -11.15 -7.32
N TYR A 190 -3.87 -10.17 -8.17
CA TYR A 190 -4.51 -10.01 -9.49
C TYR A 190 -4.09 -11.09 -10.49
N SER A 191 -2.86 -11.59 -10.43
CA SER A 191 -2.40 -12.67 -11.30
C SER A 191 -3.17 -13.96 -11.06
N GLU A 192 -3.41 -14.30 -9.79
CA GLU A 192 -4.24 -15.46 -9.41
C GLU A 192 -5.68 -15.29 -9.86
N ALA A 193 -6.28 -14.11 -9.61
CA ALA A 193 -7.65 -13.82 -10.01
C ALA A 193 -7.83 -13.94 -11.53
N PHE A 194 -6.92 -13.37 -12.31
CA PHE A 194 -6.97 -13.45 -13.76
C PHE A 194 -6.73 -14.87 -14.30
N THR A 195 -5.81 -15.62 -13.67
CA THR A 195 -5.59 -17.03 -13.98
C THR A 195 -6.84 -17.87 -13.69
N ALA A 196 -7.52 -17.60 -12.58
CA ALA A 196 -8.78 -18.27 -12.24
C ALA A 196 -9.91 -17.94 -13.22
N LEU A 197 -9.99 -16.67 -13.69
CA LEU A 197 -10.94 -16.29 -14.75
C LEU A 197 -10.64 -17.05 -16.03
N LYS A 198 -9.39 -17.15 -16.46
CA LYS A 198 -8.97 -17.92 -17.64
C LYS A 198 -9.28 -19.41 -17.50
N ALA A 199 -9.22 -19.94 -16.31
CA ALA A 199 -9.56 -21.34 -16.02
C ALA A 199 -11.08 -21.58 -15.85
N GLY A 200 -11.93 -20.56 -16.07
CA GLY A 200 -13.39 -20.68 -15.95
C GLY A 200 -13.88 -20.87 -14.50
N LYS A 201 -13.12 -20.44 -13.50
CA LYS A 201 -13.53 -20.54 -12.10
C LYS A 201 -14.59 -19.51 -11.73
N GLY A 202 -14.77 -18.47 -12.53
CA GLY A 202 -15.79 -17.45 -12.41
C GLY A 202 -16.13 -16.86 -13.78
N ASP A 203 -17.17 -16.06 -13.82
CA ASP A 203 -17.75 -15.53 -15.03
C ASP A 203 -17.19 -14.15 -15.40
N VAL A 204 -16.80 -13.39 -14.37
CA VAL A 204 -16.34 -11.99 -14.47
C VAL A 204 -15.33 -11.68 -13.39
N LEU A 205 -14.35 -10.84 -13.69
CA LEU A 205 -13.43 -10.26 -12.70
C LEU A 205 -13.72 -8.78 -12.58
N THR A 206 -13.77 -8.27 -11.35
CA THR A 206 -13.97 -6.84 -11.08
C THR A 206 -12.79 -6.24 -10.32
N THR A 207 -12.34 -5.10 -10.80
CA THR A 207 -11.43 -4.17 -10.14
C THR A 207 -11.41 -2.85 -10.92
N ASP A 208 -10.42 -2.01 -10.67
CA ASP A 208 -10.27 -0.72 -11.32
C ASP A 208 -9.97 -0.87 -12.81
N ASN A 209 -10.63 -0.08 -13.64
CA ASN A 209 -10.62 -0.18 -15.09
C ASN A 209 -9.21 -0.23 -15.70
N ALA A 210 -8.28 0.60 -15.20
CA ALA A 210 -6.91 0.62 -15.71
C ALA A 210 -6.17 -0.71 -15.44
N ILE A 211 -6.43 -1.38 -14.31
CA ILE A 211 -5.91 -2.72 -14.02
C ILE A 211 -6.52 -3.74 -14.98
N LEU A 212 -7.84 -3.66 -15.21
CA LEU A 212 -8.54 -4.55 -16.16
C LEU A 212 -8.05 -4.38 -17.59
N TYR A 213 -7.80 -3.13 -18.03
CA TYR A 213 -7.18 -2.88 -19.34
C TYR A 213 -5.77 -3.50 -19.43
N GLY A 214 -5.00 -3.44 -18.34
CA GLY A 214 -3.72 -4.13 -18.25
C GLY A 214 -3.84 -5.64 -18.45
N MET A 215 -4.85 -6.29 -17.87
CA MET A 215 -5.13 -7.71 -18.05
C MET A 215 -5.59 -8.04 -19.47
N ALA A 216 -6.53 -7.25 -20.03
CA ALA A 216 -7.00 -7.42 -21.42
C ALA A 216 -5.86 -7.24 -22.44
N LYS A 217 -4.86 -6.40 -22.14
CA LYS A 217 -3.65 -6.25 -22.95
C LYS A 217 -2.74 -7.48 -22.91
N GLN A 218 -2.75 -8.24 -21.79
CA GLN A 218 -1.99 -9.49 -21.68
C GLN A 218 -2.67 -10.66 -22.43
N ASP A 219 -4.00 -10.64 -22.54
CA ASP A 219 -4.75 -11.70 -23.22
C ASP A 219 -5.94 -11.09 -23.95
N SER A 220 -5.83 -11.02 -25.28
CA SER A 220 -6.82 -10.41 -26.17
C SER A 220 -8.14 -11.18 -26.27
N ASN A 221 -8.27 -12.35 -25.63
CA ASN A 221 -9.54 -13.07 -25.51
C ASN A 221 -10.47 -12.46 -24.46
N TYR A 222 -9.97 -11.48 -23.68
CA TYR A 222 -10.74 -10.80 -22.63
C TYR A 222 -10.97 -9.34 -23.00
N GLU A 223 -12.04 -8.77 -22.51
CA GLU A 223 -12.43 -7.38 -22.74
C GLU A 223 -13.00 -6.75 -21.48
N VAL A 224 -12.76 -5.45 -21.32
CA VAL A 224 -13.39 -4.64 -20.28
C VAL A 224 -14.76 -4.21 -20.78
N VAL A 225 -15.78 -4.46 -19.98
CA VAL A 225 -17.19 -4.16 -20.33
C VAL A 225 -17.85 -3.32 -19.25
N GLY A 226 -18.93 -2.65 -19.66
CA GLY A 226 -19.76 -1.81 -18.81
C GLY A 226 -19.15 -0.45 -18.51
N LYS A 227 -19.96 0.39 -17.86
CA LYS A 227 -19.53 1.70 -17.39
C LYS A 227 -18.73 1.58 -16.10
N ILE A 228 -17.93 2.60 -15.82
CA ILE A 228 -17.33 2.78 -14.50
C ILE A 228 -18.47 3.00 -13.50
N PHE A 229 -18.46 2.23 -12.40
CA PHE A 229 -19.54 2.26 -11.40
C PHE A 229 -19.08 2.71 -10.01
N THR A 230 -17.80 3.08 -9.85
CA THR A 230 -17.24 3.69 -8.63
C THR A 230 -16.22 4.78 -8.99
N ASP A 231 -15.85 5.60 -7.99
CA ASP A 231 -14.70 6.51 -8.05
C ASP A 231 -13.58 5.95 -7.16
N GLU A 232 -12.41 5.72 -7.76
CA GLU A 232 -11.27 5.06 -7.11
C GLU A 232 -10.01 5.93 -7.26
N PRO A 233 -9.92 7.08 -6.57
CA PRO A 233 -8.74 7.94 -6.62
C PRO A 233 -7.55 7.27 -5.93
N TYR A 234 -6.41 7.12 -6.63
CA TYR A 234 -5.20 6.56 -6.03
C TYR A 234 -4.36 7.62 -5.34
N GLY A 235 -3.90 7.30 -4.13
CA GLY A 235 -2.94 8.06 -3.37
C GLY A 235 -1.73 7.22 -2.97
N ILE A 236 -0.61 7.87 -2.76
CA ILE A 236 0.57 7.27 -2.16
C ILE A 236 0.38 7.29 -0.64
N ALA A 237 0.46 6.14 0.01
CA ALA A 237 0.26 6.07 1.45
C ALA A 237 1.58 6.01 2.21
N VAL A 238 1.63 6.72 3.34
CA VAL A 238 2.74 6.72 4.31
C VAL A 238 2.20 6.48 5.71
N GLN A 239 3.07 6.25 6.67
CA GLN A 239 2.65 6.12 8.08
C GLN A 239 1.99 7.40 8.58
N LYS A 240 1.06 7.27 9.51
CA LYS A 240 0.47 8.40 10.22
C LYS A 240 1.57 9.24 10.88
N GLY A 241 1.48 10.57 10.69
CA GLY A 241 2.46 11.51 11.22
C GLY A 241 3.75 11.65 10.41
N ALA A 242 3.85 11.00 9.23
CA ALA A 242 4.96 11.19 8.29
C ALA A 242 4.74 12.39 7.38
N ASP A 243 4.38 13.54 7.96
CA ASP A 243 4.00 14.77 7.25
C ASP A 243 5.10 15.29 6.33
N ASP A 244 6.36 15.15 6.75
CA ASP A 244 7.52 15.55 5.96
C ASP A 244 7.64 14.72 4.67
N LEU A 245 7.41 13.39 4.75
CA LEU A 245 7.42 12.52 3.58
C LEU A 245 6.22 12.80 2.68
N THR A 246 5.02 13.02 3.24
CA THR A 246 3.82 13.41 2.48
C THR A 246 4.05 14.72 1.71
N LYS A 247 4.70 15.70 2.32
CA LYS A 247 5.07 16.98 1.66
C LYS A 247 6.03 16.77 0.49
N GLU A 248 7.06 15.93 0.65
CA GLU A 248 7.98 15.60 -0.43
C GLU A 248 7.28 14.89 -1.59
N ILE A 249 6.37 13.96 -1.29
CA ILE A 249 5.56 13.26 -2.29
C ILE A 249 4.67 14.24 -3.06
N ASN A 250 3.92 15.10 -2.36
CA ASN A 250 3.03 16.06 -2.99
C ASN A 250 3.80 17.10 -3.83
N SER A 251 4.95 17.56 -3.33
CA SER A 251 5.86 18.41 -4.11
C SER A 251 6.33 17.71 -5.39
N LEU A 252 6.74 16.42 -5.30
CA LEU A 252 7.12 15.65 -6.49
C LEU A 252 5.98 15.57 -7.51
N LEU A 253 4.78 15.18 -7.08
CA LEU A 253 3.63 15.03 -7.97
C LEU A 253 3.26 16.35 -8.64
N LYS A 254 3.35 17.46 -7.91
CA LYS A 254 3.14 18.82 -8.45
C LYS A 254 4.19 19.17 -9.50
N ASP A 255 5.48 18.94 -9.20
CA ASP A 255 6.60 19.23 -10.09
C ASP A 255 6.49 18.40 -11.38
N MET A 256 6.20 17.09 -11.28
CA MET A 256 6.02 16.20 -12.43
C MET A 256 4.86 16.63 -13.34
N LYS A 257 3.76 17.11 -12.75
CA LYS A 257 2.61 17.64 -13.51
C LYS A 257 2.95 18.97 -14.18
N ALA A 258 3.71 19.83 -13.51
CA ALA A 258 4.08 21.15 -14.02
C ALA A 258 5.10 21.08 -15.17
N ASN A 259 6.06 20.14 -15.13
CA ASN A 259 7.11 19.99 -16.13
C ASN A 259 6.79 19.00 -17.26
N GLY A 260 5.60 18.36 -17.23
CA GLY A 260 5.13 17.40 -18.23
C GLY A 260 5.72 15.97 -18.07
N GLU A 261 6.48 15.71 -17.02
CA GLU A 261 7.01 14.37 -16.73
C GLU A 261 5.87 13.38 -16.43
N TYR A 262 4.87 13.83 -15.67
CA TYR A 262 3.69 13.01 -15.38
C TYR A 262 2.96 12.60 -16.67
N ASP A 263 2.73 13.52 -17.60
CA ASP A 263 2.05 13.23 -18.87
C ASP A 263 2.84 12.21 -19.72
N LYS A 264 4.17 12.32 -19.73
CA LYS A 264 5.05 11.34 -20.41
C LYS A 264 4.97 9.95 -19.79
N LEU A 265 4.94 9.85 -18.45
CA LEU A 265 4.76 8.56 -17.78
C LEU A 265 3.37 7.98 -18.03
N TYR A 266 2.34 8.82 -18.00
CA TYR A 266 0.98 8.42 -18.29
C TYR A 266 0.85 7.87 -19.71
N GLU A 267 1.38 8.58 -20.71
CA GLU A 267 1.39 8.14 -22.10
C GLU A 267 2.19 6.84 -22.30
N LYS A 268 3.34 6.72 -21.66
CA LYS A 268 4.20 5.52 -21.72
C LYS A 268 3.48 4.26 -21.24
N TRP A 269 2.75 4.34 -20.15
CA TRP A 269 2.18 3.17 -19.49
C TRP A 269 0.70 2.97 -19.83
N ILE A 270 -0.09 4.01 -19.81
CA ILE A 270 -1.56 3.97 -19.97
C ILE A 270 -1.97 4.17 -21.44
N GLY A 271 -1.22 4.98 -22.19
CA GLY A 271 -1.37 5.10 -23.65
C GLY A 271 -2.28 6.23 -24.13
N GLN A 272 -2.98 6.95 -23.23
CA GLN A 272 -3.77 8.15 -23.56
C GLN A 272 -3.56 9.20 -22.49
N LYS A 273 -3.49 10.48 -22.90
CA LYS A 273 -3.48 11.59 -21.93
C LYS A 273 -4.76 11.58 -21.12
N GLN A 274 -4.64 11.80 -19.82
CA GLN A 274 -5.81 12.02 -18.97
C GLN A 274 -6.54 13.27 -19.49
N GLU A 275 -7.80 13.16 -19.89
CA GLU A 275 -8.64 14.32 -20.17
C GLU A 275 -8.73 15.17 -18.89
N LYS A 276 -8.49 16.48 -19.04
CA LYS A 276 -8.42 17.44 -17.93
C LYS A 276 -9.78 17.66 -17.29
#